data_225f7068ba2723b1dbc6e95b6c1cd914
#
_entry.id   225f7068ba2723b1dbc6e95b6c1cd914
#
_cell.length_a   1.000
_cell.length_b   1.000
_cell.length_c   1.000
_cell.angle_alpha   90.00
_cell.angle_beta   90.00
_cell.angle_gamma   90.00
#
_symmetry.space_group_name_H-M   'P 1'
#
loop_
_entity.id
_entity.type
_entity.pdbx_description
1 polymer ?
#
loop_
_entity_poly.entity_id
_entity_poly.type
_entity_poly.pdbx_seq_one_letter_code
_entity_poly.pdbx_strand_id
1 'polypeptide(L)'
;MRGFLGLSRTPARPLPELGNRREPPNRRAPQRVRPRSSSGFSRRLLLAPLRHADPSDECRLSGAGSTGHRNTLIFYQGWSVDMKQRRRIYYSAAQRSEIWDRWQAGEPMSAIGRRFDRESSSVFSVISPTGGIRPPDRRRSKQTLSLSEREEISRWLSMRRSLRSIATHLGRSASTISREVHRNGGSDCYRAARSDQAAWDRARRPKLCKLACRPFLRRTVSTWLRRQWSPEQIAGWLKRTYPREPRKQVSHETIYRSLFIQARGVLKKELLEHLRAKRTIRRSRHASLKRNGLGQIKNAVSISERPASVEDRAVPGHWEGDLIGGSGNSYVATLVERNSRYVMLIKVANKDTESVVSALIKQSLRLPSELYRSLTWDRGKELADHQRLTLATEVKVYFCDPRSPWQRGSNENTNRLLRQYLPRGTDLSLHSQTKLSAIARQLNERPRKTLLYQTPAEKFAECVAAIS
;
A
#
# COMPACT_ATOMS: atom_id res chain seq x y z
N MET A 1 9.00 -22.66 56.46
CA MET A 1 9.53 -21.30 56.55
C MET A 1 9.74 -20.81 55.15
N ARG A 2 8.83 -20.13 54.59
CA ARG A 2 8.67 -18.68 54.36
C ARG A 2 9.89 -18.05 53.67
N GLY A 3 9.68 -17.63 52.42
CA GLY A 3 10.56 -16.73 51.67
C GLY A 3 9.98 -16.45 50.26
N PHE A 4 8.90 -15.68 50.23
CA PHE A 4 8.38 -15.06 49.01
C PHE A 4 9.33 -13.95 48.55
N LEU A 5 9.87 -14.01 47.34
CA LEU A 5 10.42 -12.85 46.66
C LEU A 5 9.58 -12.59 45.40
N GLY A 6 8.78 -11.54 45.51
CA GLY A 6 7.96 -11.02 44.44
C GLY A 6 8.83 -10.36 43.37
N LEU A 7 8.78 -10.89 42.17
CA LEU A 7 9.26 -10.21 40.96
C LEU A 7 8.17 -9.28 40.48
N SER A 8 8.34 -7.99 40.73
CA SER A 8 7.52 -6.92 40.17
C SER A 8 7.63 -6.92 38.65
N ARG A 9 6.51 -7.19 38.00
CA ARG A 9 6.35 -6.99 36.55
C ARG A 9 6.42 -5.48 36.25
N THR A 10 7.53 -4.99 35.77
CA THR A 10 7.64 -3.67 35.14
C THR A 10 6.98 -3.73 33.77
N PRO A 11 5.96 -2.92 33.49
CA PRO A 11 5.40 -2.84 32.16
C PRO A 11 6.40 -2.18 31.21
N ALA A 12 6.54 -2.72 30.02
CA ALA A 12 7.36 -2.17 28.95
C ALA A 12 7.06 -0.67 28.77
N ARG A 13 8.09 0.17 28.84
CA ARG A 13 8.01 1.61 28.63
C ARG A 13 7.38 1.89 27.27
N PRO A 14 6.33 2.71 27.17
CA PRO A 14 5.88 3.26 25.90
C PRO A 14 7.00 4.14 25.34
N LEU A 15 7.19 4.05 24.01
CA LEU A 15 8.06 4.96 23.28
C LEU A 15 7.69 6.42 23.61
N PRO A 16 8.67 7.34 23.70
CA PRO A 16 8.45 8.69 24.17
C PRO A 16 7.32 9.37 23.36
N GLU A 17 6.34 9.89 24.08
CA GLU A 17 5.37 10.82 23.55
C GLU A 17 6.13 11.98 22.92
N LEU A 18 5.84 12.27 21.66
CA LEU A 18 6.33 13.49 21.00
C LEU A 18 5.74 14.68 21.76
N GLY A 19 6.56 15.22 22.66
CA GLY A 19 6.20 16.31 23.53
C GLY A 19 5.54 17.47 22.75
N ASN A 20 4.46 17.96 23.30
CA ASN A 20 3.85 19.23 22.97
C ASN A 20 4.91 20.34 23.16
N ARG A 21 5.63 20.70 22.11
CA ARG A 21 6.38 21.94 22.11
C ARG A 21 5.37 23.09 22.13
N ARG A 22 5.32 23.77 23.27
CA ARG A 22 4.65 25.07 23.42
C ARG A 22 5.18 26.03 22.35
N GLU A 23 4.29 26.70 21.67
CA GLU A 23 4.62 27.81 20.76
C GLU A 23 5.33 28.90 21.56
N PRO A 24 6.43 29.47 21.05
CA PRO A 24 7.01 30.69 21.64
C PRO A 24 6.15 31.89 21.28
N PRO A 25 6.17 32.95 22.14
CA PRO A 25 5.31 34.13 21.98
C PRO A 25 5.69 34.94 20.73
N ASN A 26 4.65 35.45 20.13
CA ASN A 26 4.55 36.39 19.02
C ASN A 26 5.66 37.45 19.03
N ARG A 27 6.62 37.40 18.12
CA ARG A 27 7.54 38.50 17.84
C ARG A 27 7.13 39.18 16.53
N ARG A 28 6.95 40.48 16.64
CA ARG A 28 6.55 41.46 15.63
C ARG A 28 7.30 41.25 14.30
N ALA A 29 6.56 41.44 13.21
CA ALA A 29 7.06 41.45 11.84
C ALA A 29 8.08 42.59 11.60
N PRO A 30 9.19 42.34 10.91
CA PRO A 30 10.04 43.41 10.40
C PRO A 30 9.49 43.93 9.08
N GLN A 31 9.58 45.24 8.95
CA GLN A 31 9.16 46.08 7.82
C GLN A 31 9.84 45.70 6.51
N ARG A 32 9.06 45.79 5.44
CA ARG A 32 9.53 45.64 4.06
C ARG A 32 10.59 46.70 3.72
N VAL A 33 11.81 46.28 3.46
CA VAL A 33 12.82 47.07 2.78
C VAL A 33 12.77 46.71 1.29
N ARG A 34 12.54 47.72 0.44
CA ARG A 34 12.65 47.63 -1.02
C ARG A 34 14.13 47.59 -1.41
N PRO A 35 14.60 46.74 -2.29
CA PRO A 35 15.91 46.88 -2.90
C PRO A 35 15.81 47.84 -4.08
N ARG A 36 16.80 48.75 -4.12
CA ARG A 36 17.07 49.68 -5.19
C ARG A 36 17.58 48.99 -6.45
N SER A 37 17.21 49.55 -7.58
CA SER A 37 17.67 49.24 -8.92
C SER A 37 19.19 49.35 -9.09
N SER A 38 19.81 48.40 -9.79
CA SER A 38 21.06 48.63 -10.53
C SER A 38 20.98 47.89 -11.87
N SER A 39 21.00 48.68 -12.86
CA SER A 39 21.44 48.62 -14.28
C SER A 39 22.03 47.37 -14.87
N GLY A 40 21.45 46.97 -16.01
CA GLY A 40 22.20 46.81 -17.26
C GLY A 40 22.61 45.40 -17.65
N PHE A 41 21.90 44.83 -18.60
CA PHE A 41 22.53 44.31 -19.83
C PHE A 41 21.43 44.02 -20.89
N SER A 42 21.45 44.81 -21.95
CA SER A 42 20.63 44.64 -23.14
C SER A 42 20.98 43.41 -23.92
N ARG A 43 19.98 42.55 -24.26
CA ARG A 43 20.01 41.78 -25.52
C ARG A 43 18.70 42.05 -26.26
N ARG A 44 18.82 42.80 -27.34
CA ARG A 44 17.81 43.03 -28.37
C ARG A 44 17.50 41.71 -29.03
N LEU A 45 16.23 41.33 -29.03
CA LEU A 45 15.63 40.40 -29.99
C LEU A 45 14.62 41.24 -30.79
N LEU A 46 14.88 41.30 -32.09
CA LEU A 46 14.06 41.97 -33.10
C LEU A 46 12.69 41.28 -33.20
N LEU A 47 11.65 41.97 -32.85
CA LEU A 47 10.26 41.62 -33.18
C LEU A 47 9.87 42.39 -34.43
N ALA A 48 9.56 41.68 -35.52
CA ALA A 48 8.91 42.20 -36.72
C ALA A 48 7.42 42.46 -36.44
N PRO A 49 6.83 43.50 -36.97
CA PRO A 49 5.44 43.87 -36.67
C PRO A 49 4.47 43.02 -37.47
N LEU A 50 3.55 42.34 -36.78
CA LEU A 50 2.36 41.74 -37.35
C LEU A 50 1.33 42.84 -37.63
N ARG A 51 0.91 42.90 -38.87
CA ARG A 51 -0.13 43.81 -39.40
C ARG A 51 -1.49 43.46 -38.77
N HIS A 52 -2.24 44.49 -38.45
CA HIS A 52 -3.66 44.46 -38.09
C HIS A 52 -4.48 43.71 -39.12
N ALA A 53 -5.32 42.77 -38.68
CA ALA A 53 -6.48 42.29 -39.41
C ALA A 53 -7.74 42.80 -38.69
N ASP A 54 -8.68 43.26 -39.49
CA ASP A 54 -9.93 43.96 -39.18
C ASP A 54 -10.90 43.09 -38.32
N PRO A 55 -11.61 43.64 -37.35
CA PRO A 55 -12.59 42.87 -36.58
C PRO A 55 -14.00 43.11 -37.16
N SER A 56 -14.42 42.29 -38.13
CA SER A 56 -15.81 42.26 -38.54
C SER A 56 -16.17 40.84 -39.06
N ASP A 57 -16.44 39.93 -38.13
CA ASP A 57 -17.37 38.83 -38.31
C ASP A 57 -17.79 38.28 -36.94
N GLU A 58 -18.75 38.95 -36.33
CA GLU A 58 -19.54 38.41 -35.24
C GLU A 58 -20.43 37.31 -35.75
N CYS A 59 -20.05 36.04 -35.47
CA CYS A 59 -20.99 34.97 -35.54
C CYS A 59 -21.48 34.62 -34.13
N ARG A 60 -22.68 35.11 -33.83
CA ARG A 60 -23.45 34.79 -32.62
C ARG A 60 -23.66 33.29 -32.53
N LEU A 61 -23.10 32.65 -31.53
CA LEU A 61 -23.57 31.36 -31.05
C LEU A 61 -24.13 31.54 -29.66
N SER A 62 -25.44 31.62 -29.59
CA SER A 62 -26.24 31.51 -28.38
C SER A 62 -26.35 30.05 -27.97
N GLY A 63 -26.15 29.76 -26.71
CA GLY A 63 -26.86 28.68 -26.03
C GLY A 63 -26.07 27.43 -25.65
N ALA A 64 -25.84 27.35 -24.38
CA ALA A 64 -25.98 26.18 -23.49
C ALA A 64 -24.95 25.04 -23.55
N GLY A 65 -24.34 24.84 -22.41
CA GLY A 65 -23.86 23.52 -21.99
C GLY A 65 -22.37 23.33 -21.98
N SER A 66 -21.75 23.75 -20.90
CA SER A 66 -20.36 23.50 -20.55
C SER A 66 -20.02 22.02 -20.43
N THR A 67 -19.37 21.45 -21.43
CA THR A 67 -18.42 20.34 -21.24
C THR A 67 -17.27 20.56 -22.21
N GLY A 68 -16.17 21.06 -21.66
CA GLY A 68 -15.01 21.44 -22.43
C GLY A 68 -14.39 20.30 -23.22
N HIS A 69 -14.52 20.38 -24.52
CA HIS A 69 -13.72 19.60 -25.45
C HIS A 69 -12.68 20.54 -26.06
N ARG A 70 -11.43 20.33 -25.70
CA ARG A 70 -10.33 20.97 -26.43
C ARG A 70 -10.14 20.19 -27.72
N ASN A 71 -10.57 20.78 -28.84
CA ASN A 71 -10.16 20.36 -30.16
C ASN A 71 -8.75 20.91 -30.43
N THR A 72 -7.76 20.04 -30.42
CA THR A 72 -6.42 20.43 -30.87
C THR A 72 -6.36 20.21 -32.37
N LEU A 73 -6.50 21.31 -33.13
CA LEU A 73 -6.23 21.34 -34.56
C LEU A 73 -4.71 21.50 -34.75
N ILE A 74 -4.05 20.46 -35.23
CA ILE A 74 -2.65 20.57 -35.67
C ILE A 74 -2.68 20.83 -37.16
N PHE A 75 -2.34 22.07 -37.57
CA PHE A 75 -2.14 22.42 -38.98
C PHE A 75 -0.73 22.00 -39.42
N TYR A 76 -0.63 20.99 -40.25
CA TYR A 76 0.54 20.73 -41.07
C TYR A 76 0.19 21.08 -42.51
N GLN A 77 0.95 22.00 -43.10
CA GLN A 77 0.95 22.43 -44.51
C GLN A 77 -0.04 21.70 -45.45
N GLY A 78 -1.23 22.27 -45.63
CA GLY A 78 -2.12 21.96 -46.76
C GLY A 78 -2.95 20.66 -46.72
N TRP A 79 -2.84 19.83 -45.66
CA TRP A 79 -3.65 18.61 -45.52
C TRP A 79 -4.47 18.66 -44.25
N SER A 80 -5.75 18.96 -44.37
CA SER A 80 -6.69 18.74 -43.26
C SER A 80 -6.99 17.25 -43.14
N VAL A 81 -6.35 16.57 -42.20
CA VAL A 81 -6.73 15.22 -41.82
C VAL A 81 -7.95 15.32 -40.91
N ASP A 82 -9.15 15.10 -41.48
CA ASP A 82 -10.38 14.98 -40.69
C ASP A 82 -10.29 13.73 -39.82
N MET A 83 -9.73 13.89 -38.63
CA MET A 83 -9.66 12.81 -37.65
C MET A 83 -11.07 12.53 -37.15
N LYS A 84 -11.74 11.54 -37.73
CA LYS A 84 -13.02 11.02 -37.24
C LYS A 84 -12.94 10.84 -35.73
N GLN A 85 -13.71 11.63 -34.97
CA GLN A 85 -13.83 11.47 -33.53
C GLN A 85 -14.27 10.03 -33.23
N ARG A 86 -13.39 9.26 -32.60
CA ARG A 86 -13.74 7.91 -32.13
C ARG A 86 -14.93 8.02 -31.17
N ARG A 87 -16.05 7.34 -31.50
CA ARG A 87 -17.21 7.25 -30.61
C ARG A 87 -16.76 6.82 -29.21
N ARG A 88 -17.12 7.61 -28.19
CA ARG A 88 -16.86 7.22 -26.80
C ARG A 88 -17.57 5.91 -26.51
N ILE A 89 -16.80 4.94 -26.09
CA ILE A 89 -17.27 3.61 -25.78
C ILE A 89 -17.74 3.59 -24.32
N TYR A 90 -19.03 3.45 -24.14
CA TYR A 90 -19.60 3.30 -22.80
C TYR A 90 -19.83 1.84 -22.50
N TYR A 91 -19.31 1.37 -21.35
CA TYR A 91 -19.67 0.07 -20.82
C TYR A 91 -21.01 0.16 -20.08
N SER A 92 -21.89 -0.83 -20.28
CA SER A 92 -23.11 -0.99 -19.49
C SER A 92 -22.77 -1.28 -18.02
N ALA A 93 -23.74 -1.18 -17.13
CA ALA A 93 -23.55 -1.51 -15.71
C ALA A 93 -23.13 -2.97 -15.54
N ALA A 94 -23.72 -3.90 -16.29
CA ALA A 94 -23.38 -5.33 -16.28
C ALA A 94 -21.92 -5.55 -16.75
N GLN A 95 -21.52 -4.95 -17.87
CA GLN A 95 -20.15 -5.04 -18.37
C GLN A 95 -19.12 -4.46 -17.39
N ARG A 96 -19.44 -3.35 -16.72
CA ARG A 96 -18.57 -2.80 -15.65
C ARG A 96 -18.45 -3.76 -14.49
N SER A 97 -19.52 -4.42 -14.07
CA SER A 97 -19.46 -5.44 -13.02
C SER A 97 -18.55 -6.59 -13.43
N GLU A 98 -18.73 -7.13 -14.66
CA GLU A 98 -17.89 -8.21 -15.18
C GLU A 98 -16.40 -7.81 -15.30
N ILE A 99 -16.10 -6.58 -15.73
CA ILE A 99 -14.72 -6.05 -15.73
C ILE A 99 -14.14 -6.11 -14.31
N TRP A 100 -14.91 -5.73 -13.30
CA TRP A 100 -14.47 -5.77 -11.91
C TRP A 100 -14.31 -7.19 -11.38
N ASP A 101 -15.20 -8.13 -11.73
CA ASP A 101 -15.11 -9.53 -11.32
C ASP A 101 -13.83 -10.17 -11.87
N ARG A 102 -13.56 -10.00 -13.16
CA ARG A 102 -12.36 -10.49 -13.83
C ARG A 102 -11.08 -9.84 -13.30
N TRP A 103 -11.12 -8.53 -13.05
CA TRP A 103 -10.00 -7.82 -12.43
C TRP A 103 -9.70 -8.35 -11.02
N GLN A 104 -10.71 -8.65 -10.21
CA GLN A 104 -10.56 -9.24 -8.89
C GLN A 104 -10.05 -10.69 -8.96
N ALA A 105 -10.45 -11.44 -9.98
CA ALA A 105 -9.91 -12.77 -10.26
C ALA A 105 -8.43 -12.76 -10.69
N GLY A 106 -7.89 -11.57 -11.04
CA GLY A 106 -6.47 -11.41 -11.38
C GLY A 106 -6.16 -11.41 -12.87
N GLU A 107 -7.18 -11.39 -13.73
CA GLU A 107 -6.99 -11.32 -15.17
C GLU A 107 -6.26 -10.02 -15.56
N PRO A 108 -5.35 -10.06 -16.55
CA PRO A 108 -4.71 -8.85 -17.07
C PRO A 108 -5.69 -8.01 -17.89
N MET A 109 -5.53 -6.68 -17.86
CA MET A 109 -6.43 -5.75 -18.59
C MET A 109 -6.52 -6.04 -20.09
N SER A 110 -5.45 -6.57 -20.69
CA SER A 110 -5.44 -6.97 -22.11
C SER A 110 -6.36 -8.17 -22.38
N ALA A 111 -6.43 -9.15 -21.48
CA ALA A 111 -7.34 -10.28 -21.61
C ALA A 111 -8.80 -9.84 -21.39
N ILE A 112 -9.03 -8.99 -20.37
CA ILE A 112 -10.36 -8.40 -20.13
C ILE A 112 -10.81 -7.59 -21.34
N GLY A 113 -9.92 -6.76 -21.91
CA GLY A 113 -10.22 -5.95 -23.10
C GLY A 113 -10.64 -6.81 -24.31
N ARG A 114 -9.89 -7.86 -24.61
CA ARG A 114 -10.23 -8.81 -25.70
C ARG A 114 -11.61 -9.44 -25.54
N ARG A 115 -12.02 -9.73 -24.30
CA ARG A 115 -13.36 -10.30 -24.04
C ARG A 115 -14.49 -9.40 -24.48
N PHE A 116 -14.28 -8.09 -24.44
CA PHE A 116 -15.26 -7.09 -24.87
C PHE A 116 -14.95 -6.51 -26.26
N ASP A 117 -14.02 -7.12 -26.98
CA ASP A 117 -13.51 -6.60 -28.27
C ASP A 117 -13.04 -5.14 -28.15
N ARG A 118 -12.23 -4.88 -27.13
CA ARG A 118 -11.78 -3.54 -26.74
C ARG A 118 -10.31 -3.51 -26.32
N GLU A 119 -9.67 -2.39 -26.55
CA GLU A 119 -8.31 -2.17 -26.06
C GLU A 119 -8.25 -2.12 -24.53
N SER A 120 -7.09 -2.51 -23.98
CA SER A 120 -6.82 -2.45 -22.53
C SER A 120 -6.95 -1.04 -21.93
N SER A 121 -6.76 0.01 -22.75
CA SER A 121 -6.94 1.42 -22.38
C SER A 121 -8.38 1.73 -21.95
N SER A 122 -9.37 1.10 -22.58
CA SER A 122 -10.78 1.26 -22.23
C SER A 122 -11.09 0.62 -20.87
N VAL A 123 -10.52 -0.55 -20.58
CA VAL A 123 -10.62 -1.22 -19.26
C VAL A 123 -9.89 -0.39 -18.19
N PHE A 124 -8.72 0.15 -18.52
CA PHE A 124 -7.98 1.05 -17.62
C PHE A 124 -8.83 2.26 -17.22
N SER A 125 -9.60 2.84 -18.14
CA SER A 125 -10.47 3.99 -17.85
C SER A 125 -11.55 3.68 -16.81
N VAL A 126 -12.00 2.41 -16.70
CA VAL A 126 -12.96 1.96 -15.69
C VAL A 126 -12.28 1.72 -14.33
N ILE A 127 -11.07 1.18 -14.35
CA ILE A 127 -10.36 0.71 -13.15
C ILE A 127 -9.55 1.83 -12.47
N SER A 128 -8.92 2.71 -13.27
CA SER A 128 -7.98 3.72 -12.78
C SER A 128 -8.61 4.77 -11.84
N PRO A 129 -9.86 5.25 -12.03
CA PRO A 129 -10.45 6.26 -11.13
C PRO A 129 -10.57 5.81 -9.68
N THR A 130 -10.60 4.51 -9.45
CA THR A 130 -10.69 3.91 -8.11
C THR A 130 -9.39 3.22 -7.69
N GLY A 131 -8.29 3.45 -8.42
CA GLY A 131 -6.97 2.86 -8.11
C GLY A 131 -6.95 1.34 -8.14
N GLY A 132 -7.81 0.70 -8.93
CA GLY A 132 -7.92 -0.77 -9.01
C GLY A 132 -8.71 -1.41 -7.87
N ILE A 133 -9.39 -0.60 -7.05
CA ILE A 133 -10.25 -1.08 -5.96
C ILE A 133 -11.71 -1.00 -6.42
N ARG A 134 -12.41 -2.15 -6.44
CA ARG A 134 -13.83 -2.18 -6.82
C ARG A 134 -14.65 -1.28 -5.89
N PRO A 135 -15.42 -0.32 -6.41
CA PRO A 135 -16.38 0.42 -5.60
C PRO A 135 -17.40 -0.56 -5.01
N PRO A 136 -17.80 -0.41 -3.72
CA PRO A 136 -18.85 -1.24 -3.17
C PRO A 136 -20.16 -0.97 -3.89
N ASP A 137 -20.95 -2.04 -4.08
CA ASP A 137 -22.30 -1.92 -4.62
C ASP A 137 -23.14 -1.03 -3.71
N ARG A 138 -23.93 -0.19 -4.34
CA ARG A 138 -24.81 0.72 -3.60
C ARG A 138 -25.97 -0.05 -3.01
N ARG A 139 -26.04 -0.05 -1.70
CA ARG A 139 -27.18 -0.63 -0.98
C ARG A 139 -27.98 0.47 -0.29
N ARG A 140 -29.29 0.38 -0.36
CA ARG A 140 -30.18 1.23 0.42
C ARG A 140 -30.13 0.82 1.89
N SER A 141 -30.21 1.79 2.78
CA SER A 141 -30.51 1.50 4.18
C SER A 141 -31.95 0.96 4.27
N LYS A 142 -32.18 0.00 5.16
CA LYS A 142 -33.52 -0.53 5.44
C LYS A 142 -34.52 0.54 5.90
N GLN A 143 -34.02 1.68 6.40
CA GLN A 143 -34.82 2.81 6.84
C GLN A 143 -35.25 3.75 5.70
N THR A 144 -34.63 3.65 4.49
CA THR A 144 -35.01 4.48 3.35
C THR A 144 -36.16 3.87 2.59
N LEU A 145 -37.07 4.73 2.09
CA LEU A 145 -38.17 4.28 1.25
C LEU A 145 -37.66 3.56 -0.01
N SER A 146 -38.30 2.42 -0.31
CA SER A 146 -38.03 1.66 -1.55
C SER A 146 -38.74 2.32 -2.75
N LEU A 147 -38.46 1.84 -3.95
CA LEU A 147 -39.21 2.30 -5.14
C LEU A 147 -40.70 1.91 -5.03
N SER A 148 -41.00 0.68 -4.60
CA SER A 148 -42.38 0.22 -4.42
C SER A 148 -43.16 1.08 -3.41
N GLU A 149 -42.55 1.43 -2.28
CA GLU A 149 -43.20 2.35 -1.32
C GLU A 149 -43.45 3.75 -1.94
N ARG A 150 -42.54 4.23 -2.79
CA ARG A 150 -42.70 5.49 -3.52
C ARG A 150 -43.81 5.41 -4.58
N GLU A 151 -43.99 4.27 -5.21
CA GLU A 151 -45.09 4.03 -6.15
C GLU A 151 -46.43 4.04 -5.44
N GLU A 152 -46.52 3.40 -4.28
CA GLU A 152 -47.72 3.51 -3.44
C GLU A 152 -48.02 4.94 -2.98
N ILE A 153 -46.99 5.68 -2.55
CA ILE A 153 -47.13 7.11 -2.22
C ILE A 153 -47.72 7.87 -3.43
N SER A 154 -47.14 7.67 -4.62
CA SER A 154 -47.61 8.35 -5.84
C SER A 154 -49.07 8.01 -6.18
N ARG A 155 -49.46 6.72 -6.05
CA ARG A 155 -50.80 6.23 -6.30
C ARG A 155 -51.81 6.80 -5.31
N TRP A 156 -51.51 6.81 -4.02
CA TRP A 156 -52.39 7.33 -3.01
C TRP A 156 -52.52 8.84 -3.03
N LEU A 157 -51.45 9.57 -3.42
CA LEU A 157 -51.52 11.02 -3.65
C LEU A 157 -52.45 11.35 -4.82
N SER A 158 -52.44 10.58 -5.93
CA SER A 158 -53.38 10.78 -7.04
C SER A 158 -54.84 10.53 -6.64
N MET A 159 -55.06 9.68 -5.63
CA MET A 159 -56.37 9.46 -5.02
C MET A 159 -56.71 10.53 -3.95
N ARG A 160 -55.93 11.58 -3.81
CA ARG A 160 -56.09 12.65 -2.80
C ARG A 160 -56.17 12.17 -1.36
N ARG A 161 -55.51 11.04 -1.03
CA ARG A 161 -55.47 10.52 0.34
C ARG A 161 -54.50 11.36 1.20
N SER A 162 -54.79 11.49 2.50
CA SER A 162 -53.99 12.24 3.43
C SER A 162 -52.60 11.60 3.66
N LEU A 163 -51.57 12.40 3.92
CA LEU A 163 -50.23 11.90 4.21
C LEU A 163 -50.18 10.97 5.44
N ARG A 164 -51.08 11.17 6.41
CA ARG A 164 -51.26 10.29 7.59
C ARG A 164 -51.78 8.92 7.18
N SER A 165 -52.80 8.89 6.32
CA SER A 165 -53.36 7.64 5.80
C SER A 165 -52.32 6.84 5.00
N ILE A 166 -51.54 7.52 4.15
CA ILE A 166 -50.43 6.90 3.39
C ILE A 166 -49.40 6.33 4.35
N ALA A 167 -49.02 7.06 5.39
CA ALA A 167 -48.04 6.63 6.37
C ALA A 167 -48.50 5.38 7.13
N THR A 168 -49.76 5.32 7.56
CA THR A 168 -50.37 4.17 8.24
C THR A 168 -50.34 2.94 7.30
N HIS A 169 -50.76 3.10 6.05
CA HIS A 169 -50.76 2.04 5.05
C HIS A 169 -49.39 1.42 4.81
N LEU A 170 -48.34 2.27 4.73
CA LEU A 170 -46.97 1.84 4.51
C LEU A 170 -46.21 1.40 5.77
N GLY A 171 -46.82 1.47 6.96
CA GLY A 171 -46.15 1.21 8.23
C GLY A 171 -44.96 2.17 8.47
N ARG A 172 -45.05 3.41 7.97
CA ARG A 172 -44.01 4.43 8.09
C ARG A 172 -44.52 5.62 8.92
N SER A 173 -43.60 6.36 9.55
CA SER A 173 -43.98 7.58 10.26
C SER A 173 -44.55 8.65 9.30
N ALA A 174 -45.59 9.38 9.73
CA ALA A 174 -46.19 10.47 8.96
C ALA A 174 -45.14 11.54 8.58
N SER A 175 -44.19 11.80 9.47
CA SER A 175 -43.08 12.73 9.23
C SER A 175 -42.14 12.28 8.12
N THR A 176 -41.95 10.94 7.91
CA THR A 176 -41.15 10.40 6.81
C THR A 176 -41.84 10.65 5.48
N ILE A 177 -43.14 10.37 5.39
CA ILE A 177 -43.92 10.58 4.17
C ILE A 177 -44.00 12.08 3.85
N SER A 178 -44.33 12.91 4.84
CA SER A 178 -44.39 14.36 4.64
C SER A 178 -43.07 14.96 4.12
N ARG A 179 -41.94 14.56 4.73
CA ARG A 179 -40.61 15.02 4.26
C ARG A 179 -40.28 14.50 2.86
N GLU A 180 -40.68 13.28 2.52
CA GLU A 180 -40.45 12.71 1.18
C GLU A 180 -41.25 13.48 0.13
N VAL A 181 -42.52 13.70 0.35
CA VAL A 181 -43.40 14.42 -0.57
C VAL A 181 -42.96 15.87 -0.73
N HIS A 182 -42.75 16.58 0.40
CA HIS A 182 -42.29 17.99 0.37
C HIS A 182 -40.99 18.16 -0.35
N ARG A 183 -40.02 17.27 -0.11
CA ARG A 183 -38.67 17.31 -0.74
C ARG A 183 -38.69 17.08 -2.24
N ASN A 184 -39.74 16.45 -2.76
CA ASN A 184 -39.86 16.08 -4.17
C ASN A 184 -40.94 16.89 -4.91
N GLY A 185 -41.28 18.07 -4.41
CA GLY A 185 -42.14 19.06 -5.09
C GLY A 185 -43.57 19.11 -4.66
N GLY A 186 -43.94 18.47 -3.52
CA GLY A 186 -45.31 18.47 -3.01
C GLY A 186 -46.19 17.38 -3.63
N SER A 187 -47.45 17.33 -3.22
CA SER A 187 -48.39 16.26 -3.60
C SER A 187 -48.67 16.22 -5.10
N ASP A 188 -48.79 17.37 -5.75
CA ASP A 188 -49.18 17.47 -7.16
C ASP A 188 -48.04 17.10 -8.13
N CYS A 189 -46.81 17.42 -7.74
CA CYS A 189 -45.63 17.20 -8.55
C CYS A 189 -44.89 15.89 -8.24
N TYR A 190 -45.34 15.14 -7.24
CA TYR A 190 -44.65 13.93 -6.82
C TYR A 190 -44.73 12.83 -7.87
N ARG A 191 -43.55 12.25 -8.19
CA ARG A 191 -43.41 11.10 -9.11
C ARG A 191 -42.41 10.11 -8.50
N ALA A 192 -42.82 8.85 -8.33
CA ALA A 192 -42.04 7.79 -7.66
C ALA A 192 -40.67 7.61 -8.26
N ALA A 193 -40.56 7.41 -9.56
CA ALA A 193 -39.29 7.20 -10.25
C ALA A 193 -38.33 8.40 -10.12
N ARG A 194 -38.84 9.63 -10.27
CA ARG A 194 -38.05 10.86 -10.11
C ARG A 194 -37.55 11.02 -8.67
N SER A 195 -38.45 10.76 -7.71
CA SER A 195 -38.14 10.83 -6.27
C SER A 195 -37.09 9.79 -5.87
N ASP A 196 -37.17 8.60 -6.46
CA ASP A 196 -36.22 7.51 -6.26
C ASP A 196 -34.85 7.86 -6.81
N GLN A 197 -34.76 8.35 -8.03
CA GLN A 197 -33.53 8.81 -8.64
C GLN A 197 -32.90 9.96 -7.82
N ALA A 198 -33.72 10.93 -7.40
CA ALA A 198 -33.25 12.04 -6.57
C ALA A 198 -32.73 11.56 -5.20
N ALA A 199 -33.32 10.51 -4.62
CA ALA A 199 -32.83 9.88 -3.38
C ALA A 199 -31.45 9.22 -3.60
N TRP A 200 -31.26 8.51 -4.71
CA TRP A 200 -29.96 7.96 -5.10
C TRP A 200 -28.90 9.03 -5.30
N ASP A 201 -29.25 10.15 -5.92
CA ASP A 201 -28.32 11.26 -6.16
C ASP A 201 -27.96 11.99 -4.86
N ARG A 202 -28.93 12.21 -3.97
CA ARG A 202 -28.65 12.74 -2.62
C ARG A 202 -27.76 11.80 -1.80
N ALA A 203 -27.91 10.49 -1.96
CA ALA A 203 -27.05 9.50 -1.28
C ALA A 203 -25.59 9.53 -1.78
N ARG A 204 -25.30 10.18 -2.89
CA ARG A 204 -23.91 10.37 -3.42
C ARG A 204 -23.05 11.33 -2.62
N ARG A 205 -23.54 11.90 -1.53
CA ARG A 205 -22.75 12.83 -0.72
C ARG A 205 -21.40 12.22 -0.34
N PRO A 206 -20.29 12.86 -0.69
CA PRO A 206 -18.97 12.35 -0.35
C PRO A 206 -18.81 12.36 1.16
N LYS A 207 -18.56 11.18 1.74
CA LYS A 207 -18.20 11.08 3.16
C LYS A 207 -16.73 11.41 3.32
N LEU A 208 -16.40 12.23 4.30
CA LEU A 208 -15.00 12.48 4.65
C LEU A 208 -14.34 11.17 5.05
N CYS A 209 -13.15 10.90 4.50
CA CYS A 209 -12.44 9.68 4.84
C CYS A 209 -11.92 9.74 6.29
N LYS A 210 -11.79 8.57 6.93
CA LYS A 210 -11.35 8.46 8.32
C LYS A 210 -10.01 9.15 8.60
N LEU A 211 -9.09 9.13 7.64
CA LEU A 211 -7.78 9.78 7.75
C LEU A 211 -7.87 11.31 7.60
N ALA A 212 -8.88 11.83 6.87
CA ALA A 212 -9.12 13.28 6.79
C ALA A 212 -9.61 13.83 8.12
N CYS A 213 -10.53 13.10 8.78
CA CYS A 213 -11.13 13.53 10.04
C CYS A 213 -10.24 13.32 11.27
N ARG A 214 -9.13 12.59 11.15
CA ARG A 214 -8.30 12.19 12.29
C ARG A 214 -6.82 12.49 12.07
N PRO A 215 -6.34 13.67 12.51
CA PRO A 215 -4.95 14.09 12.30
C PRO A 215 -3.91 13.12 12.87
N PHE A 216 -4.16 12.56 14.05
CA PHE A 216 -3.29 11.54 14.65
C PHE A 216 -3.08 10.35 13.69
N LEU A 217 -4.16 9.72 13.22
CA LEU A 217 -4.06 8.59 12.29
C LEU A 217 -3.34 8.97 10.99
N ARG A 218 -3.63 10.15 10.46
CA ARG A 218 -2.96 10.64 9.25
C ARG A 218 -1.46 10.79 9.44
N ARG A 219 -1.02 11.41 10.54
CA ARG A 219 0.40 11.57 10.87
C ARG A 219 1.07 10.22 11.07
N THR A 220 0.50 9.35 11.90
CA THR A 220 1.02 8.02 12.18
C THR A 220 1.16 7.18 10.91
N VAL A 221 0.12 7.09 10.10
CA VAL A 221 0.14 6.35 8.82
C VAL A 221 1.21 6.93 7.89
N SER A 222 1.31 8.26 7.76
CA SER A 222 2.32 8.90 6.91
C SER A 222 3.74 8.59 7.39
N THR A 223 3.99 8.65 8.69
CA THR A 223 5.30 8.35 9.28
C THR A 223 5.73 6.91 9.00
N TRP A 224 4.85 5.95 9.22
CA TRP A 224 5.17 4.55 9.01
C TRP A 224 5.28 4.17 7.51
N LEU A 225 4.49 4.81 6.64
CA LEU A 225 4.67 4.65 5.19
C LEU A 225 6.05 5.13 4.75
N ARG A 226 6.53 6.28 5.22
CA ARG A 226 7.90 6.77 4.93
C ARG A 226 8.97 5.80 5.42
N ARG A 227 8.73 5.08 6.52
CA ARG A 227 9.60 3.99 7.00
C ARG A 227 9.38 2.67 6.25
N GLN A 228 8.69 2.72 5.10
CA GLN A 228 8.45 1.61 4.19
C GLN A 228 7.59 0.47 4.78
N TRP A 229 6.82 0.73 5.82
CA TRP A 229 5.84 -0.22 6.30
C TRP A 229 4.69 -0.36 5.30
N SER A 230 4.18 -1.57 5.12
CA SER A 230 2.99 -1.77 4.29
C SER A 230 1.72 -1.30 5.02
N PRO A 231 0.66 -0.92 4.28
CA PRO A 231 -0.64 -0.61 4.89
C PRO A 231 -1.18 -1.70 5.82
N GLU A 232 -0.92 -2.98 5.50
CA GLU A 232 -1.31 -4.12 6.35
C GLU A 232 -0.53 -4.14 7.67
N GLN A 233 0.78 -3.90 7.62
CA GLN A 233 1.64 -3.80 8.81
C GLN A 233 1.19 -2.67 9.72
N ILE A 234 0.91 -1.49 9.15
CA ILE A 234 0.44 -0.32 9.90
C ILE A 234 -0.91 -0.61 10.58
N ALA A 235 -1.87 -1.16 9.83
CA ALA A 235 -3.19 -1.47 10.35
C ALA A 235 -3.15 -2.51 11.48
N GLY A 236 -2.35 -3.57 11.32
CA GLY A 236 -2.18 -4.62 12.32
C GLY A 236 -1.48 -4.11 13.58
N TRP A 237 -0.42 -3.32 13.41
CA TRP A 237 0.28 -2.69 14.52
C TRP A 237 -0.63 -1.74 15.31
N LEU A 238 -1.39 -0.87 14.63
CA LEU A 238 -2.35 0.01 15.30
C LEU A 238 -3.42 -0.76 16.10
N LYS A 239 -3.89 -1.89 15.55
CA LYS A 239 -4.87 -2.74 16.25
C LYS A 239 -4.25 -3.40 17.49
N ARG A 240 -2.98 -3.83 17.41
CA ARG A 240 -2.25 -4.43 18.55
C ARG A 240 -1.93 -3.39 19.62
N THR A 241 -1.46 -2.20 19.22
CA THR A 241 -1.02 -1.14 20.16
C THR A 241 -2.19 -0.44 20.84
N TYR A 242 -3.31 -0.29 20.13
CA TYR A 242 -4.52 0.42 20.62
C TYR A 242 -5.76 -0.46 20.58
N PRO A 243 -5.82 -1.62 21.26
CA PRO A 243 -6.90 -2.59 21.15
C PRO A 243 -8.26 -2.02 21.57
N ARG A 244 -8.28 -1.17 22.60
CA ARG A 244 -9.49 -0.57 23.17
C ARG A 244 -9.86 0.79 22.59
N GLU A 245 -9.09 1.31 21.63
CA GLU A 245 -9.29 2.63 21.04
C GLU A 245 -9.61 2.57 19.53
N PRO A 246 -10.86 2.28 19.12
CA PRO A 246 -11.24 2.20 17.70
C PRO A 246 -10.98 3.50 16.92
N ARG A 247 -10.90 4.63 17.65
CA ARG A 247 -10.58 5.94 17.05
C ARG A 247 -9.14 6.01 16.55
N LYS A 248 -8.21 5.27 17.15
CA LYS A 248 -6.79 5.18 16.76
C LYS A 248 -6.51 4.04 15.77
N GLN A 249 -7.51 3.23 15.40
CA GLN A 249 -7.36 2.14 14.47
C GLN A 249 -7.84 2.51 13.07
N VAL A 250 -7.22 1.91 12.05
CA VAL A 250 -7.60 2.06 10.65
C VAL A 250 -7.35 0.75 9.90
N SER A 251 -8.25 0.40 8.97
CA SER A 251 -8.04 -0.78 8.12
C SER A 251 -7.03 -0.49 7.01
N HIS A 252 -6.31 -1.53 6.57
CA HIS A 252 -5.38 -1.42 5.45
C HIS A 252 -6.07 -0.98 4.14
N GLU A 253 -7.33 -1.37 3.93
CA GLU A 253 -8.12 -0.92 2.79
C GLU A 253 -8.40 0.60 2.82
N THR A 254 -8.64 1.18 4.00
CA THR A 254 -8.79 2.62 4.13
C THR A 254 -7.50 3.35 3.80
N ILE A 255 -6.34 2.80 4.19
CA ILE A 255 -5.04 3.36 3.83
C ILE A 255 -4.82 3.27 2.33
N TYR A 256 -5.06 2.10 1.71
CA TYR A 256 -4.95 1.93 0.26
C TYR A 256 -5.88 2.88 -0.50
N ARG A 257 -7.15 3.00 -0.09
CA ARG A 257 -8.08 3.95 -0.71
C ARG A 257 -7.57 5.38 -0.63
N SER A 258 -7.02 5.79 0.49
CA SER A 258 -6.48 7.15 0.66
C SER A 258 -5.24 7.41 -0.18
N LEU A 259 -4.46 6.37 -0.52
CA LEU A 259 -3.27 6.46 -1.38
C LEU A 259 -3.62 6.47 -2.87
N PHE A 260 -4.53 5.58 -3.30
CA PHE A 260 -4.85 5.38 -4.71
C PHE A 260 -6.00 6.25 -5.21
N ILE A 261 -7.01 6.49 -4.37
CA ILE A 261 -8.16 7.35 -4.67
C ILE A 261 -7.89 8.72 -4.04
N GLN A 262 -7.02 9.48 -4.59
CA GLN A 262 -6.53 10.77 -4.06
C GLN A 262 -7.57 11.90 -4.10
N ALA A 263 -8.82 11.59 -3.94
CA ALA A 263 -9.81 12.61 -3.71
C ALA A 263 -9.41 13.41 -2.46
N ARG A 264 -8.81 14.59 -2.69
CA ARG A 264 -8.60 15.65 -1.69
C ARG A 264 -7.33 15.60 -0.81
N GLY A 265 -6.21 15.03 -1.30
CA GLY A 265 -4.89 15.28 -0.69
C GLY A 265 -4.70 14.85 0.77
N VAL A 266 -5.45 13.85 1.26
CA VAL A 266 -5.36 13.38 2.65
C VAL A 266 -4.01 12.76 2.96
N LEU A 267 -3.49 11.99 2.01
CA LEU A 267 -2.12 11.49 2.02
C LEU A 267 -1.41 12.01 0.76
N LYS A 268 -0.18 12.46 0.93
CA LYS A 268 0.61 12.96 -0.20
C LYS A 268 0.90 11.85 -1.21
N LYS A 269 0.85 12.17 -2.50
CA LYS A 269 1.09 11.25 -3.62
C LYS A 269 2.48 10.58 -3.55
N GLU A 270 3.45 11.30 -3.05
CA GLU A 270 4.82 10.84 -2.79
C GLU A 270 4.87 9.57 -1.91
N LEU A 271 3.87 9.37 -1.04
CA LEU A 271 3.83 8.19 -0.18
C LEU A 271 3.59 6.88 -0.94
N LEU A 272 3.14 6.93 -2.20
CA LEU A 272 3.06 5.75 -3.07
C LEU A 272 4.43 5.15 -3.38
N GLU A 273 5.47 5.99 -3.44
CA GLU A 273 6.85 5.55 -3.71
C GLU A 273 7.41 4.68 -2.59
N HIS A 274 6.91 4.83 -1.38
CA HIS A 274 7.30 4.02 -0.22
C HIS A 274 6.62 2.66 -0.16
N LEU A 275 5.64 2.40 -1.03
CA LEU A 275 5.04 1.07 -1.14
C LEU A 275 5.99 0.10 -1.84
N ARG A 276 5.95 -1.18 -1.42
CA ARG A 276 6.76 -2.26 -1.99
C ARG A 276 6.59 -2.42 -3.50
N ALA A 277 5.39 -2.20 -4.03
CA ALA A 277 5.12 -2.14 -5.46
C ALA A 277 4.74 -0.70 -5.81
N LYS A 278 5.66 0.01 -6.47
CA LYS A 278 5.49 1.39 -6.95
C LYS A 278 4.54 1.45 -8.15
N ARG A 279 3.32 0.94 -8.01
CA ARG A 279 2.32 0.90 -9.07
C ARG A 279 1.23 1.93 -8.82
N THR A 280 0.75 2.56 -9.87
CA THR A 280 -0.37 3.49 -9.82
C THR A 280 -1.72 2.80 -9.60
N ILE A 281 -1.78 1.47 -9.85
CA ILE A 281 -2.98 0.65 -9.70
C ILE A 281 -2.65 -0.61 -8.91
N ARG A 282 -3.50 -0.96 -7.95
CA ARG A 282 -3.42 -2.18 -7.16
C ARG A 282 -3.83 -3.40 -8.01
N ARG A 283 -3.00 -4.44 -8.06
CA ARG A 283 -3.36 -5.73 -8.66
C ARG A 283 -4.06 -6.65 -7.65
N SER A 284 -4.88 -7.56 -8.16
CA SER A 284 -5.47 -8.64 -7.38
C SER A 284 -4.39 -9.56 -6.79
N ARG A 285 -4.71 -10.18 -5.64
CA ARG A 285 -3.86 -11.22 -5.01
C ARG A 285 -3.73 -12.49 -5.88
N HIS A 286 -4.71 -12.74 -6.74
CA HIS A 286 -4.80 -13.92 -7.59
C HIS A 286 -3.99 -13.81 -8.89
N ALA A 287 -3.38 -12.64 -9.18
CA ALA A 287 -2.49 -12.47 -10.32
C ALA A 287 -1.19 -13.28 -10.08
N SER A 288 -1.17 -14.51 -10.54
CA SER A 288 -0.04 -15.45 -10.42
C SER A 288 1.07 -15.11 -11.42
N LEU A 289 2.32 -15.11 -10.96
CA LEU A 289 3.52 -15.05 -11.79
C LEU A 289 4.17 -16.45 -11.76
N LYS A 290 4.03 -17.22 -12.83
CA LYS A 290 4.76 -18.49 -13.01
C LYS A 290 6.27 -18.24 -13.16
N ARG A 291 7.10 -18.99 -12.47
CA ARG A 291 8.57 -18.99 -12.58
C ARG A 291 9.10 -20.41 -12.72
N ASN A 292 10.04 -20.60 -13.65
CA ASN A 292 10.78 -21.85 -13.87
C ASN A 292 12.12 -21.82 -13.12
N GLY A 293 12.58 -22.96 -12.61
CA GLY A 293 13.81 -23.10 -11.82
C GLY A 293 14.86 -23.99 -12.51
N LEU A 294 16.13 -23.89 -12.08
CA LEU A 294 17.28 -24.68 -12.57
C LEU A 294 18.36 -24.88 -11.48
N GLY A 295 18.99 -26.10 -11.43
CA GLY A 295 20.34 -26.38 -10.93
C GLY A 295 20.53 -27.29 -9.70
N GLN A 296 21.44 -28.32 -9.77
CA GLN A 296 21.77 -29.30 -8.72
C GLN A 296 23.24 -29.19 -8.24
N ILE A 297 23.52 -29.59 -6.95
CA ILE A 297 24.87 -29.71 -6.36
C ILE A 297 25.01 -31.00 -5.51
N LYS A 298 26.23 -31.56 -5.45
CA LYS A 298 26.57 -32.85 -4.81
C LYS A 298 27.19 -32.68 -3.40
N ASN A 299 26.96 -33.67 -2.49
CA ASN A 299 27.54 -33.86 -1.16
C ASN A 299 27.25 -32.74 -0.11
N ALA A 300 25.98 -32.67 0.35
CA ALA A 300 25.60 -31.84 1.46
C ALA A 300 24.82 -32.67 2.46
N VAL A 301 25.05 -32.49 3.77
CA VAL A 301 24.22 -33.05 4.84
C VAL A 301 22.79 -32.59 4.59
N SER A 302 21.88 -33.51 4.33
CA SER A 302 20.50 -33.20 3.96
C SER A 302 19.78 -32.55 5.12
N ILE A 303 18.86 -31.65 4.78
CA ILE A 303 17.94 -31.05 5.75
C ILE A 303 17.05 -32.09 6.45
N SER A 304 16.89 -33.27 5.85
CA SER A 304 16.19 -34.41 6.43
C SER A 304 16.87 -35.01 7.67
N GLU A 305 18.18 -34.78 7.85
CA GLU A 305 18.93 -35.17 9.05
C GLU A 305 18.81 -34.17 10.22
N ARG A 306 17.98 -33.16 10.05
CA ARG A 306 17.70 -32.17 11.10
C ARG A 306 16.94 -32.84 12.27
N PRO A 307 17.31 -32.55 13.53
CA PRO A 307 16.46 -32.87 14.65
C PRO A 307 15.08 -32.19 14.53
N ALA A 308 14.03 -32.86 14.95
CA ALA A 308 12.67 -32.30 14.94
C ALA A 308 12.56 -30.93 15.65
N SER A 309 13.41 -30.69 16.66
CA SER A 309 13.54 -29.40 17.36
C SER A 309 13.93 -28.22 16.44
N VAL A 310 14.64 -28.50 15.34
CA VAL A 310 15.03 -27.49 14.34
C VAL A 310 13.89 -27.23 13.35
N GLU A 311 13.00 -28.20 13.11
CA GLU A 311 11.81 -28.00 12.30
C GLU A 311 10.76 -27.17 13.03
N ASP A 312 10.66 -27.33 14.33
CA ASP A 312 9.81 -26.51 15.18
C ASP A 312 10.33 -25.07 15.23
N ARG A 313 9.59 -24.18 14.62
CA ARG A 313 9.89 -22.75 14.63
C ARG A 313 9.70 -22.09 16.00
N ALA A 314 9.34 -22.83 17.02
CA ALA A 314 9.19 -22.33 18.39
C ALA A 314 10.53 -22.18 19.09
N VAL A 315 11.54 -22.97 18.71
CA VAL A 315 12.88 -22.93 19.33
C VAL A 315 13.73 -21.83 18.68
N PRO A 316 14.24 -20.85 19.45
CA PRO A 316 15.15 -19.83 18.94
C PRO A 316 16.56 -20.37 18.70
N GLY A 317 17.35 -19.63 17.89
CA GLY A 317 18.74 -19.96 17.62
C GLY A 317 18.97 -20.71 16.30
N HIS A 318 17.94 -20.91 15.49
CA HIS A 318 18.03 -21.56 14.19
C HIS A 318 17.92 -20.53 13.08
N TRP A 319 18.98 -20.41 12.25
CA TRP A 319 19.10 -19.38 11.22
C TRP A 319 18.99 -19.96 9.82
N GLU A 320 18.44 -19.17 8.91
CA GLU A 320 18.47 -19.38 7.47
C GLU A 320 19.36 -18.33 6.82
N GLY A 321 20.34 -18.77 6.02
CA GLY A 321 21.28 -17.88 5.35
C GLY A 321 21.17 -17.91 3.83
N ASP A 322 21.56 -16.82 3.16
CA ASP A 322 21.59 -16.69 1.70
C ASP A 322 22.48 -15.52 1.28
N LEU A 323 22.91 -15.48 0.01
CA LEU A 323 23.58 -14.35 -0.59
C LEU A 323 22.65 -13.55 -1.49
N ILE A 324 22.56 -12.24 -1.27
CA ILE A 324 21.92 -11.31 -2.18
C ILE A 324 22.95 -10.75 -3.13
N GLY A 325 22.88 -11.10 -4.42
CA GLY A 325 23.73 -10.52 -5.47
C GLY A 325 23.23 -9.16 -5.97
N GLY A 326 24.16 -8.25 -6.20
CA GLY A 326 24.01 -6.97 -6.89
C GLY A 326 24.61 -6.98 -8.30
N SER A 327 24.89 -5.79 -8.85
CA SER A 327 25.75 -5.63 -10.03
C SER A 327 27.22 -5.65 -9.63
N GLY A 328 28.12 -5.79 -10.61
CA GLY A 328 29.56 -5.73 -10.37
C GLY A 328 30.09 -6.82 -9.42
N ASN A 329 29.51 -8.03 -9.45
CA ASN A 329 29.88 -9.13 -8.55
C ASN A 329 29.85 -8.76 -7.06
N SER A 330 28.96 -7.87 -6.67
CA SER A 330 28.83 -7.44 -5.29
C SER A 330 27.77 -8.27 -4.53
N TYR A 331 28.07 -8.63 -3.28
CA TYR A 331 27.24 -9.53 -2.49
C TYR A 331 27.06 -9.04 -1.06
N VAL A 332 25.89 -9.39 -0.50
CA VAL A 332 25.57 -9.21 0.93
C VAL A 332 25.00 -10.52 1.45
N ALA A 333 25.59 -11.06 2.52
CA ALA A 333 25.01 -12.22 3.19
C ALA A 333 23.85 -11.80 4.09
N THR A 334 22.80 -12.60 4.07
CA THR A 334 21.60 -12.41 4.87
C THR A 334 21.43 -13.58 5.81
N LEU A 335 21.30 -13.32 7.09
CA LEU A 335 20.96 -14.30 8.11
C LEU A 335 19.60 -13.95 8.68
N VAL A 336 18.68 -14.90 8.70
CA VAL A 336 17.32 -14.73 9.22
C VAL A 336 17.05 -15.77 10.28
N GLU A 337 16.79 -15.35 11.50
CA GLU A 337 16.40 -16.24 12.59
C GLU A 337 14.96 -16.75 12.36
N ARG A 338 14.73 -18.05 12.53
CA ARG A 338 13.50 -18.73 12.10
C ARG A 338 12.29 -18.45 12.97
N ASN A 339 12.46 -18.29 14.27
CA ASN A 339 11.40 -18.00 15.23
C ASN A 339 10.97 -16.52 15.14
N SER A 340 11.90 -15.63 15.40
CA SER A 340 11.66 -14.18 15.51
C SER A 340 11.59 -13.46 14.16
N ARG A 341 12.08 -14.06 13.09
CA ARG A 341 12.30 -13.41 11.77
C ARG A 341 13.30 -12.26 11.82
N TYR A 342 14.14 -12.24 12.84
CA TYR A 342 15.20 -11.25 13.00
C TYR A 342 16.21 -11.42 11.87
N VAL A 343 16.62 -10.30 11.26
CA VAL A 343 17.55 -10.31 10.14
C VAL A 343 18.85 -9.62 10.49
N MET A 344 19.96 -10.23 10.10
CA MET A 344 21.29 -9.61 10.05
C MET A 344 21.76 -9.55 8.62
N LEU A 345 22.44 -8.45 8.28
CA LEU A 345 23.06 -8.22 6.97
C LEU A 345 24.55 -8.09 7.17
N ILE A 346 25.30 -8.84 6.39
CA ILE A 346 26.75 -8.92 6.52
C ILE A 346 27.38 -8.52 5.18
N LYS A 347 28.28 -7.55 5.21
CA LYS A 347 29.09 -7.19 4.04
C LYS A 347 30.06 -8.32 3.73
N VAL A 348 30.06 -8.77 2.49
CA VAL A 348 30.98 -9.79 2.01
C VAL A 348 31.84 -9.15 0.92
N ALA A 349 33.14 -9.40 0.94
CA ALA A 349 34.06 -8.81 -0.02
C ALA A 349 33.84 -9.41 -1.42
N ASN A 350 33.78 -10.74 -1.50
CA ASN A 350 33.57 -11.52 -2.72
C ASN A 350 32.64 -12.71 -2.49
N LYS A 351 32.30 -13.43 -3.54
CA LYS A 351 31.47 -14.66 -3.46
C LYS A 351 32.30 -15.92 -3.19
N ASP A 352 33.60 -15.80 -2.97
CA ASP A 352 34.45 -16.93 -2.65
C ASP A 352 34.16 -17.47 -1.24
N THR A 353 34.45 -18.74 -1.04
CA THR A 353 34.15 -19.45 0.22
C THR A 353 34.85 -18.80 1.41
N GLU A 354 36.09 -18.35 1.25
CA GLU A 354 36.89 -17.77 2.31
C GLU A 354 36.31 -16.45 2.81
N SER A 355 35.96 -15.54 1.90
CA SER A 355 35.34 -14.26 2.22
C SER A 355 33.99 -14.42 2.91
N VAL A 356 33.17 -15.37 2.46
CA VAL A 356 31.86 -15.63 3.04
C VAL A 356 31.98 -16.24 4.42
N VAL A 357 32.76 -17.31 4.57
CA VAL A 357 32.94 -18.03 5.85
C VAL A 357 33.56 -17.10 6.91
N SER A 358 34.61 -16.36 6.56
CA SER A 358 35.25 -15.41 7.48
C SER A 358 34.30 -14.31 7.95
N ALA A 359 33.48 -13.77 7.06
CA ALA A 359 32.47 -12.78 7.40
C ALA A 359 31.36 -13.35 8.33
N LEU A 360 30.94 -14.59 8.09
CA LEU A 360 29.97 -15.30 8.93
C LEU A 360 30.54 -15.59 10.33
N ILE A 361 31.78 -16.08 10.46
CA ILE A 361 32.45 -16.30 11.73
C ILE A 361 32.50 -15.00 12.57
N LYS A 362 32.98 -13.91 11.96
CA LYS A 362 33.06 -12.60 12.63
C LYS A 362 31.71 -12.09 13.14
N GLN A 363 30.64 -12.43 12.45
CA GLN A 363 29.28 -12.03 12.88
C GLN A 363 28.71 -12.97 13.92
N SER A 364 28.96 -14.28 13.83
CA SER A 364 28.50 -15.31 14.77
C SER A 364 29.03 -15.05 16.18
N LEU A 365 30.32 -14.74 16.30
CA LEU A 365 30.99 -14.43 17.58
C LEU A 365 30.38 -13.22 18.33
N ARG A 366 29.46 -12.48 17.72
CA ARG A 366 28.74 -11.37 18.37
C ARG A 366 27.44 -11.80 19.01
N LEU A 367 27.01 -13.04 18.81
CA LEU A 367 25.80 -13.59 19.38
C LEU A 367 26.12 -14.59 20.48
N PRO A 368 25.30 -14.69 21.53
CA PRO A 368 25.36 -15.81 22.45
C PRO A 368 25.22 -17.15 21.72
N SER A 369 25.96 -18.16 22.15
CA SER A 369 25.95 -19.51 21.54
C SER A 369 24.56 -20.12 21.48
N GLU A 370 23.75 -19.88 22.51
CA GLU A 370 22.37 -20.35 22.62
C GLU A 370 21.45 -19.77 21.55
N LEU A 371 21.80 -18.59 21.01
CA LEU A 371 21.06 -17.92 19.95
C LEU A 371 21.63 -18.20 18.55
N TYR A 372 22.70 -18.99 18.43
CA TYR A 372 23.30 -19.36 17.14
C TYR A 372 23.63 -20.84 17.08
N ARG A 373 22.59 -21.70 17.16
CA ARG A 373 22.73 -23.18 17.26
C ARG A 373 22.89 -23.84 15.91
N SER A 374 22.20 -23.39 14.89
CA SER A 374 22.30 -23.94 13.54
C SER A 374 22.12 -22.90 12.47
N LEU A 375 22.75 -23.15 11.33
CA LEU A 375 22.63 -22.37 10.10
C LEU A 375 22.16 -23.28 8.97
N THR A 376 21.10 -22.89 8.29
CA THR A 376 20.66 -23.53 7.04
C THR A 376 21.05 -22.67 5.86
N TRP A 377 21.74 -23.27 4.91
CA TRP A 377 22.19 -22.59 3.69
C TRP A 377 21.69 -23.35 2.44
N ASP A 378 21.74 -22.72 1.27
CA ASP A 378 21.58 -23.47 0.06
C ASP A 378 22.87 -24.24 -0.27
N ARG A 379 22.80 -25.11 -1.30
CA ARG A 379 23.98 -25.84 -1.76
C ARG A 379 24.90 -24.98 -2.63
N GLY A 380 25.07 -23.71 -2.25
CA GLY A 380 25.99 -22.79 -2.93
C GLY A 380 27.44 -23.12 -2.61
N LYS A 381 28.30 -23.09 -3.63
CA LYS A 381 29.75 -23.31 -3.47
C LYS A 381 30.42 -22.31 -2.51
N GLU A 382 29.76 -21.19 -2.26
CA GLU A 382 30.20 -20.14 -1.34
C GLU A 382 30.28 -20.56 0.13
N LEU A 383 29.68 -21.72 0.50
CA LEU A 383 29.77 -22.30 1.84
C LEU A 383 30.41 -23.70 1.81
N ALA A 384 31.26 -23.99 0.83
CA ALA A 384 31.92 -25.30 0.71
C ALA A 384 32.80 -25.62 1.92
N ASP A 385 33.44 -24.62 2.54
CA ASP A 385 34.24 -24.72 3.76
C ASP A 385 33.41 -24.51 5.04
N HIS A 386 32.21 -25.12 5.09
CA HIS A 386 31.32 -25.03 6.25
C HIS A 386 31.91 -25.66 7.52
N GLN A 387 32.84 -26.62 7.36
CA GLN A 387 33.53 -27.25 8.49
C GLN A 387 34.33 -26.23 9.29
N ARG A 388 35.02 -25.29 8.65
CA ARG A 388 35.72 -24.19 9.29
C ARG A 388 34.76 -23.28 10.09
N LEU A 389 33.56 -23.00 9.57
CA LEU A 389 32.53 -22.26 10.28
C LEU A 389 32.10 -23.03 11.54
N THR A 390 31.81 -24.34 11.40
CA THR A 390 31.41 -25.20 12.52
C THR A 390 32.51 -25.28 13.59
N LEU A 391 33.76 -25.49 13.19
CA LEU A 391 34.89 -25.53 14.12
C LEU A 391 35.10 -24.21 14.88
N ALA A 392 34.90 -23.07 14.22
CA ALA A 392 35.13 -21.77 14.85
C ALA A 392 33.96 -21.28 15.72
N THR A 393 32.74 -21.81 15.54
CA THR A 393 31.52 -21.24 16.13
C THR A 393 30.61 -22.28 16.80
N GLU A 394 30.93 -23.57 16.73
CA GLU A 394 30.13 -24.71 17.18
C GLU A 394 28.73 -24.81 16.53
N VAL A 395 28.48 -24.00 15.50
CA VAL A 395 27.19 -23.93 14.78
C VAL A 395 27.08 -25.11 13.81
N LYS A 396 25.99 -25.87 13.92
CA LYS A 396 25.70 -26.95 12.99
C LYS A 396 25.16 -26.39 11.66
N VAL A 397 25.83 -26.70 10.56
CA VAL A 397 25.43 -26.25 9.22
C VAL A 397 24.64 -27.34 8.49
N TYR A 398 23.45 -26.99 8.00
CA TYR A 398 22.58 -27.86 7.22
C TYR A 398 22.38 -27.27 5.83
N PHE A 399 22.30 -28.14 4.82
CA PHE A 399 22.07 -27.73 3.44
C PHE A 399 20.69 -28.17 2.97
N CYS A 400 20.00 -27.27 2.28
CA CYS A 400 18.69 -27.54 1.69
C CYS A 400 18.77 -28.65 0.63
N ASP A 401 17.70 -29.43 0.50
CA ASP A 401 17.58 -30.40 -0.57
C ASP A 401 17.50 -29.70 -1.93
N PRO A 402 17.98 -30.38 -2.99
CA PRO A 402 17.87 -29.84 -4.33
C PRO A 402 16.41 -29.54 -4.69
N ARG A 403 16.17 -28.40 -5.34
CA ARG A 403 14.84 -27.96 -5.78
C ARG A 403 13.80 -27.74 -4.67
N SER A 404 14.21 -27.61 -3.41
CA SER A 404 13.33 -27.44 -2.26
C SER A 404 13.37 -26.02 -1.66
N PRO A 405 13.00 -24.95 -2.40
CA PRO A 405 13.09 -23.56 -1.94
C PRO A 405 12.19 -23.27 -0.73
N TRP A 406 11.13 -24.08 -0.51
CA TRP A 406 10.23 -23.91 0.66
C TRP A 406 10.93 -24.15 2.00
N GLN A 407 12.05 -24.89 2.00
CA GLN A 407 12.84 -25.17 3.19
C GLN A 407 13.51 -23.91 3.78
N ARG A 408 13.65 -22.83 2.97
CA ARG A 408 14.17 -21.51 3.37
C ARG A 408 13.13 -20.39 3.19
N GLY A 409 11.88 -20.67 3.40
CA GLY A 409 10.78 -19.72 3.18
C GLY A 409 10.89 -18.43 3.99
N SER A 410 11.59 -18.46 5.15
CA SER A 410 11.82 -17.25 5.97
C SER A 410 12.79 -16.31 5.29
N ASN A 411 13.88 -16.84 4.76
CA ASN A 411 14.92 -16.07 4.10
C ASN A 411 14.42 -15.51 2.75
N GLU A 412 13.76 -16.34 1.92
CA GLU A 412 13.20 -15.89 0.65
C GLU A 412 12.21 -14.71 0.82
N ASN A 413 11.33 -14.80 1.82
CA ASN A 413 10.40 -13.70 2.11
C ASN A 413 11.13 -12.44 2.58
N THR A 414 12.16 -12.58 3.41
CA THR A 414 12.98 -11.47 3.90
C THR A 414 13.77 -10.83 2.76
N ASN A 415 14.38 -11.63 1.88
CA ASN A 415 15.09 -11.15 0.69
C ASN A 415 14.18 -10.36 -0.25
N ARG A 416 12.91 -10.74 -0.40
CA ARG A 416 11.92 -9.92 -1.13
C ARG A 416 11.67 -8.56 -0.48
N LEU A 417 11.75 -8.46 0.84
CA LEU A 417 11.61 -7.16 1.53
C LEU A 417 12.88 -6.34 1.43
N LEU A 418 14.05 -6.99 1.51
CA LEU A 418 15.35 -6.34 1.34
C LEU A 418 15.50 -5.66 -0.02
N ARG A 419 14.85 -6.18 -1.06
CA ARG A 419 14.84 -5.54 -2.40
C ARG A 419 14.16 -4.16 -2.45
N GLN A 420 13.51 -3.71 -1.40
CA GLN A 420 13.10 -2.30 -1.27
C GLN A 420 14.29 -1.38 -0.95
N TYR A 421 15.29 -1.89 -0.24
CA TYR A 421 16.48 -1.16 0.21
C TYR A 421 17.67 -1.41 -0.71
N LEU A 422 17.77 -2.63 -1.23
CA LEU A 422 18.83 -3.13 -2.10
C LEU A 422 18.20 -3.58 -3.43
N PRO A 423 17.86 -2.67 -4.35
CA PRO A 423 17.26 -2.99 -5.63
C PRO A 423 18.14 -3.91 -6.48
N ARG A 424 17.53 -4.69 -7.38
CA ARG A 424 18.29 -5.50 -8.34
C ARG A 424 19.05 -4.59 -9.30
N GLY A 425 20.25 -5.01 -9.68
CA GLY A 425 21.11 -4.25 -10.61
C GLY A 425 21.83 -3.06 -9.97
N THR A 426 21.78 -2.89 -8.65
CA THR A 426 22.61 -1.92 -7.93
C THR A 426 23.88 -2.58 -7.41
N ASP A 427 24.96 -1.83 -7.35
CA ASP A 427 26.20 -2.27 -6.74
C ASP A 427 26.08 -2.26 -5.21
N LEU A 428 26.19 -3.43 -4.60
CA LEU A 428 26.07 -3.60 -3.16
C LEU A 428 27.39 -3.35 -2.41
N SER A 429 28.52 -3.32 -3.10
CA SER A 429 29.84 -3.04 -2.52
C SER A 429 29.94 -1.63 -1.96
N LEU A 430 29.16 -0.69 -2.52
CA LEU A 430 29.06 0.70 -2.08
C LEU A 430 28.44 0.88 -0.69
N HIS A 431 27.80 -0.16 -0.18
CA HIS A 431 27.20 -0.10 1.16
C HIS A 431 28.22 -0.49 2.24
N SER A 432 28.42 0.41 3.21
CA SER A 432 29.20 0.09 4.41
C SER A 432 28.43 -0.89 5.31
N GLN A 433 29.15 -1.61 6.18
CA GLN A 433 28.50 -2.48 7.18
C GLN A 433 27.55 -1.69 8.08
N THR A 434 27.89 -0.44 8.44
CA THR A 434 27.03 0.45 9.22
C THR A 434 25.70 0.71 8.49
N LYS A 435 25.73 0.95 7.16
CA LYS A 435 24.54 1.14 6.34
C LYS A 435 23.70 -0.14 6.28
N LEU A 436 24.32 -1.30 6.11
CA LEU A 436 23.63 -2.60 6.10
C LEU A 436 22.98 -2.87 7.46
N SER A 437 23.66 -2.58 8.55
CA SER A 437 23.13 -2.72 9.92
C SER A 437 21.92 -1.78 10.15
N ALA A 438 21.95 -0.57 9.61
CA ALA A 438 20.82 0.36 9.67
C ALA A 438 19.60 -0.16 8.88
N ILE A 439 19.81 -0.76 7.69
CA ILE A 439 18.76 -1.42 6.91
C ILE A 439 18.18 -2.60 7.68
N ALA A 440 19.02 -3.46 8.26
CA ALA A 440 18.59 -4.59 9.07
C ALA A 440 17.73 -4.13 10.26
N ARG A 441 18.14 -3.07 10.97
CA ARG A 441 17.37 -2.47 12.07
C ARG A 441 16.00 -2.00 11.60
N GLN A 442 15.91 -1.26 10.52
CA GLN A 442 14.63 -0.82 9.96
C GLN A 442 13.71 -1.99 9.61
N LEU A 443 14.29 -3.09 9.10
CA LEU A 443 13.52 -4.30 8.77
C LEU A 443 13.05 -5.04 10.02
N ASN A 444 13.87 -5.07 11.06
CA ASN A 444 13.58 -5.70 12.35
C ASN A 444 12.55 -4.91 13.18
N GLU A 445 12.42 -3.61 12.94
CA GLU A 445 11.36 -2.76 13.51
C GLU A 445 10.01 -2.89 12.77
N ARG A 446 9.94 -3.59 11.62
CA ARG A 446 8.69 -3.73 10.85
C ARG A 446 7.83 -4.88 11.37
N PRO A 447 6.56 -4.64 11.78
CA PRO A 447 5.68 -5.69 12.27
C PRO A 447 5.48 -6.82 11.25
N ARG A 448 5.38 -8.05 11.74
CA ARG A 448 5.14 -9.22 10.91
C ARG A 448 3.78 -9.84 11.21
N LYS A 449 3.01 -10.11 10.18
CA LYS A 449 1.72 -10.79 10.33
C LYS A 449 1.86 -12.17 10.97
N THR A 450 2.92 -12.89 10.60
CA THR A 450 3.26 -14.21 11.15
C THR A 450 3.63 -14.17 12.64
N LEU A 451 4.00 -13.00 13.17
CA LEU A 451 4.27 -12.74 14.58
C LEU A 451 3.12 -11.96 15.24
N LEU A 452 1.89 -12.10 14.77
CA LEU A 452 0.72 -11.37 15.28
C LEU A 452 0.95 -9.85 15.35
N TYR A 453 1.69 -9.32 14.36
CA TYR A 453 2.11 -7.92 14.27
C TYR A 453 3.09 -7.44 15.37
N GLN A 454 3.77 -8.36 16.05
CA GLN A 454 5.03 -8.07 16.73
C GLN A 454 6.11 -7.72 15.70
N THR A 455 7.11 -6.96 16.15
CA THR A 455 8.31 -6.74 15.35
C THR A 455 9.31 -7.89 15.57
N PRO A 456 10.15 -8.21 14.57
CA PRO A 456 11.26 -9.15 14.76
C PRO A 456 12.16 -8.80 15.94
N ALA A 457 12.42 -7.50 16.16
CA ALA A 457 13.25 -7.04 17.26
C ALA A 457 12.61 -7.32 18.64
N GLU A 458 11.29 -7.06 18.81
CA GLU A 458 10.57 -7.41 20.03
C GLU A 458 10.63 -8.92 20.29
N LYS A 459 10.34 -9.72 19.25
CA LYS A 459 10.33 -11.18 19.37
C LYS A 459 11.72 -11.76 19.65
N PHE A 460 12.76 -11.21 19.05
CA PHE A 460 14.14 -11.61 19.31
C PHE A 460 14.58 -11.25 20.74
N ALA A 461 14.20 -10.08 21.23
CA ALA A 461 14.47 -9.68 22.60
C ALA A 461 13.79 -10.61 23.63
N GLU A 462 12.56 -11.10 23.33
CA GLU A 462 11.90 -12.14 24.16
C GLU A 462 12.73 -13.44 24.17
N CYS A 463 13.33 -13.84 23.03
CA CYS A 463 14.19 -15.02 22.94
C CYS A 463 15.47 -14.84 23.77
N VAL A 464 16.08 -13.65 23.72
CA VAL A 464 17.27 -13.33 24.54
C VAL A 464 16.91 -13.41 26.02
N ALA A 465 15.83 -12.77 26.43
CA ALA A 465 15.39 -12.76 27.83
C ALA A 465 14.98 -14.14 28.39
N ALA A 466 14.63 -15.09 27.51
CA ALA A 466 14.29 -16.46 27.91
C ALA A 466 15.52 -17.35 28.12
N ILE A 467 16.71 -16.91 27.71
CA ILE A 467 17.99 -17.64 27.82
C ILE A 467 18.85 -17.07 28.95
N SER A 468 18.68 -15.78 29.27
CA SER A 468 19.28 -15.12 30.43
C SER A 468 18.56 -15.49 31.71
#